data_39b674368c88dd5bbab4e01eaf42560e
#
_entry.id   39b674368c88dd5bbab4e01eaf42560e
#
_cell.length_a   1.000
_cell.length_b   1.000
_cell.length_c   1.000
_cell.angle_alpha   90.00
_cell.angle_beta   90.00
_cell.angle_gamma   90.00
#
_symmetry.space_group_name_H-M   'P 1'
#
loop_
_entity.id
_entity.type
_entity.pdbx_description
1 polymer ?
#
loop_
_entity_poly.entity_id
_entity_poly.type
_entity_poly.pdbx_seq_one_letter_code
_entity_poly.pdbx_strand_id
1 'polypeptide(L)'
;TSYGEDYAIGLSISREYTIGRIYDVIYLCRRWEGNSDAALDIEKINRNNFYKDSIRTWELQARIRMHSIDESFQRLVNEMIEKQKKDWKLAKKNYKELEQNLKKEKTLELKLGGDTKRVRFFPNPQRAISTMAQTDSQSIQERPCFLCNDNRPAEQTSLSLGHYEICLNPYPIFRRHLTIIEEEHTPQTIKNRFEDMLFLAENMNEFLILYNGPECGASAPDHMHFQAAGKEEKIAN
;
A
#
# COMPACT_ATOMS: atom_id res chain seq x y z
N THR A 1 22.90 22.38 -23.62
CA THR A 1 21.89 22.75 -22.62
C THR A 1 20.54 22.25 -23.09
N SER A 2 19.90 21.45 -22.29
CA SER A 2 18.57 20.93 -22.58
C SER A 2 17.53 22.06 -22.40
N TYR A 3 16.71 22.27 -23.40
CA TYR A 3 15.61 23.23 -23.36
C TYR A 3 14.39 22.56 -22.72
N GLY A 4 13.79 23.19 -21.72
CA GLY A 4 12.60 22.70 -21.06
C GLY A 4 12.82 22.00 -19.71
N GLU A 5 13.97 22.22 -19.08
CA GLU A 5 14.31 21.72 -17.73
C GLU A 5 13.27 22.13 -16.70
N ASP A 6 12.88 23.41 -16.67
CA ASP A 6 11.86 23.93 -15.76
C ASP A 6 10.51 23.23 -15.95
N TYR A 7 10.18 22.89 -17.20
CA TYR A 7 8.96 22.20 -17.53
C TYR A 7 8.98 20.74 -17.03
N ALA A 8 10.11 20.05 -17.19
CA ALA A 8 10.30 18.68 -16.69
C ALA A 8 10.24 18.63 -15.15
N ILE A 9 10.85 19.63 -14.47
CA ILE A 9 10.78 19.78 -13.01
C ILE A 9 9.33 20.02 -12.57
N GLY A 10 8.59 20.91 -13.22
CA GLY A 10 7.19 21.16 -12.95
C GLY A 10 6.33 19.91 -13.10
N LEU A 11 6.53 19.10 -14.14
CA LEU A 11 5.85 17.83 -14.33
C LEU A 11 6.19 16.82 -13.25
N SER A 12 7.45 16.75 -12.82
CA SER A 12 7.87 15.86 -11.74
C SER A 12 7.20 16.22 -10.40
N ILE A 13 7.23 17.51 -10.04
CA ILE A 13 6.58 18.01 -8.82
C ILE A 13 5.07 17.74 -8.83
N SER A 14 4.41 17.87 -9.99
CA SER A 14 2.98 17.66 -10.12
C SER A 14 2.51 16.20 -9.96
N ARG A 15 3.43 15.24 -9.81
CA ARG A 15 3.11 13.84 -9.47
C ARG A 15 2.63 13.73 -8.02
N GLU A 16 3.23 14.50 -7.13
CA GLU A 16 3.00 14.41 -5.68
C GLU A 16 2.24 15.60 -5.12
N TYR A 17 2.31 16.76 -5.81
CA TYR A 17 1.78 18.01 -5.32
C TYR A 17 0.82 18.66 -6.31
N THR A 18 -0.22 19.31 -5.80
CA THR A 18 -1.09 20.16 -6.61
C THR A 18 -0.39 21.49 -6.91
N ILE A 19 -0.22 21.80 -8.19
CA ILE A 19 0.36 23.08 -8.62
C ILE A 19 -0.77 24.11 -8.75
N GLY A 20 -0.76 25.09 -7.86
CA GLY A 20 -1.69 26.21 -7.89
C GLY A 20 -1.25 27.32 -8.84
N ARG A 21 -2.19 28.17 -9.27
CA ARG A 21 -1.90 29.37 -10.05
C ARG A 21 -1.87 30.58 -9.14
N ILE A 22 -0.79 31.37 -9.21
CA ILE A 22 -0.70 32.67 -8.58
C ILE A 22 -1.14 33.71 -9.61
N TYR A 23 -2.13 34.53 -9.27
CA TYR A 23 -2.68 35.54 -10.18
C TYR A 23 -1.95 36.89 -10.10
N ASP A 24 -1.17 37.11 -9.05
CA ASP A 24 -0.38 38.31 -8.88
C ASP A 24 0.89 38.25 -9.72
N VAL A 25 1.36 39.42 -10.15
CA VAL A 25 2.63 39.57 -10.89
C VAL A 25 3.78 39.46 -9.89
N ILE A 26 4.37 38.25 -9.80
CA ILE A 26 5.51 37.98 -8.90
C ILE A 26 6.87 38.09 -9.58
N TYR A 27 6.89 38.20 -10.91
CA TYR A 27 8.11 38.22 -11.68
C TYR A 27 7.93 39.03 -12.98
N LEU A 28 8.83 40.02 -13.23
CA LEU A 28 8.90 40.77 -14.45
C LEU A 28 10.11 40.31 -15.27
N CYS A 29 9.87 39.67 -16.39
CA CYS A 29 10.92 39.26 -17.31
C CYS A 29 11.31 40.39 -18.23
N ARG A 30 12.53 40.93 -18.09
CA ARG A 30 13.07 41.94 -19.02
C ARG A 30 13.62 41.25 -20.25
N ARG A 31 13.03 41.54 -21.39
CA ARG A 31 13.53 41.07 -22.69
C ARG A 31 14.37 42.18 -23.35
N TRP A 32 15.55 41.83 -23.84
CA TRP A 32 16.43 42.68 -24.64
C TRP A 32 17.07 41.88 -25.76
N GLU A 33 17.70 42.52 -26.72
CA GLU A 33 18.29 41.90 -27.94
C GLU A 33 19.33 40.78 -27.60
N GLY A 34 20.00 40.85 -26.47
CA GLY A 34 20.93 39.84 -25.98
C GLY A 34 20.31 38.68 -25.22
N ASN A 35 18.99 38.64 -25.09
CA ASN A 35 18.30 37.50 -24.40
C ASN A 35 18.27 36.28 -25.31
N SER A 36 18.60 35.12 -24.77
CA SER A 36 18.66 33.83 -25.48
C SER A 36 17.41 33.49 -26.29
N ASP A 37 16.24 33.96 -25.85
CA ASP A 37 14.97 33.72 -26.54
C ASP A 37 14.72 34.69 -27.70
N ALA A 38 15.30 35.93 -27.68
CA ALA A 38 15.12 36.91 -28.71
C ALA A 38 15.91 36.59 -30.01
N ALA A 39 16.94 35.75 -29.90
CA ALA A 39 17.80 35.33 -31.01
C ALA A 39 17.34 34.01 -31.68
N LEU A 40 16.22 33.45 -31.27
CA LEU A 40 15.72 32.19 -31.84
C LEU A 40 14.91 32.48 -33.12
N ASP A 41 15.25 31.76 -34.18
CA ASP A 41 14.41 31.71 -35.38
C ASP A 41 13.13 30.86 -35.10
N ILE A 42 12.14 31.04 -35.97
CA ILE A 42 10.83 30.38 -35.81
C ILE A 42 10.92 28.86 -35.87
N GLU A 43 11.86 28.29 -36.60
CA GLU A 43 12.06 26.85 -36.71
C GLU A 43 12.59 26.28 -35.40
N LYS A 44 13.50 26.99 -34.75
CA LYS A 44 14.05 26.59 -33.47
C LYS A 44 13.01 26.71 -32.33
N ILE A 45 12.19 27.78 -32.38
CA ILE A 45 11.05 27.93 -31.45
C ILE A 45 10.08 26.74 -31.60
N ASN A 46 9.70 26.41 -32.83
CA ASN A 46 8.79 25.33 -33.11
C ASN A 46 9.37 23.97 -32.68
N ARG A 47 10.65 23.73 -32.89
CA ARG A 47 11.34 22.51 -32.45
C ARG A 47 11.35 22.40 -30.93
N ASN A 48 11.60 23.49 -30.23
CA ASN A 48 11.58 23.54 -28.77
C ASN A 48 10.18 23.27 -28.19
N ASN A 49 9.15 23.84 -28.81
CA ASN A 49 7.75 23.60 -28.44
C ASN A 49 7.35 22.17 -28.70
N PHE A 50 7.71 21.59 -29.85
CA PHE A 50 7.46 20.16 -30.14
C PHE A 50 8.14 19.27 -29.13
N TYR A 51 9.35 19.57 -28.69
CA TYR A 51 10.05 18.79 -27.65
C TYR A 51 9.33 18.86 -26.30
N LYS A 52 8.86 20.03 -25.87
CA LYS A 52 8.05 20.20 -24.66
C LYS A 52 6.76 19.39 -24.73
N ASP A 53 6.05 19.44 -25.84
CA ASP A 53 4.81 18.70 -26.04
C ASP A 53 5.03 17.19 -26.06
N SER A 54 6.18 16.74 -26.58
CA SER A 54 6.57 15.34 -26.53
C SER A 54 6.80 14.86 -25.11
N ILE A 55 7.57 15.61 -24.30
CA ILE A 55 7.79 15.28 -22.87
C ILE A 55 6.46 15.22 -22.13
N ARG A 56 5.58 16.21 -22.34
CA ARG A 56 4.25 16.24 -21.73
C ARG A 56 3.42 15.03 -22.10
N THR A 57 3.41 14.66 -23.37
CA THR A 57 2.65 13.51 -23.87
C THR A 57 3.16 12.21 -23.27
N TRP A 58 4.47 12.01 -23.23
CA TRP A 58 5.07 10.81 -22.63
C TRP A 58 4.77 10.71 -21.14
N GLU A 59 4.86 11.81 -20.40
CA GLU A 59 4.54 11.83 -18.98
C GLU A 59 3.06 11.52 -18.72
N LEU A 60 2.14 12.11 -19.47
CA LEU A 60 0.71 11.83 -19.34
C LEU A 60 0.38 10.38 -19.69
N GLN A 61 1.00 9.83 -20.75
CA GLN A 61 0.84 8.42 -21.10
C GLN A 61 1.38 7.50 -20.01
N ALA A 62 2.52 7.83 -19.41
CA ALA A 62 3.07 7.06 -18.29
C ALA A 62 2.12 7.07 -17.09
N ARG A 63 1.57 8.23 -16.71
CA ARG A 63 0.59 8.35 -15.62
C ARG A 63 -0.69 7.54 -15.87
N ILE A 64 -1.23 7.60 -17.11
CA ILE A 64 -2.41 6.82 -17.48
C ILE A 64 -2.13 5.32 -17.35
N ARG A 65 -0.96 4.84 -17.80
CA ARG A 65 -0.57 3.43 -17.68
C ARG A 65 -0.42 3.02 -16.22
N MET A 66 0.28 3.80 -15.42
CA MET A 66 0.45 3.53 -13.98
C MET A 66 -0.91 3.44 -13.28
N HIS A 67 -1.78 4.43 -13.52
CA HIS A 67 -3.11 4.46 -12.91
C HIS A 67 -3.98 3.26 -13.34
N SER A 68 -3.95 2.88 -14.62
CA SER A 68 -4.70 1.72 -15.13
C SER A 68 -4.19 0.39 -14.59
N ILE A 69 -2.88 0.24 -14.36
CA ILE A 69 -2.29 -0.95 -13.75
C ILE A 69 -2.72 -1.04 -12.28
N ASP A 70 -2.63 0.06 -11.54
CA ASP A 70 -3.02 0.13 -10.13
C ASP A 70 -4.51 -0.21 -9.93
N GLU A 71 -5.42 0.40 -10.69
CA GLU A 71 -6.85 0.09 -10.64
C GLU A 71 -7.15 -1.38 -11.00
N SER A 72 -6.45 -1.96 -11.97
CA SER A 72 -6.67 -3.34 -12.36
C SER A 72 -6.22 -4.32 -11.30
N PHE A 73 -5.07 -4.09 -10.68
CA PHE A 73 -4.54 -4.92 -9.59
C PHE A 73 -5.42 -4.82 -8.35
N GLN A 74 -5.82 -3.62 -7.97
CA GLN A 74 -6.72 -3.39 -6.85
C GLN A 74 -8.07 -4.10 -7.02
N ARG A 75 -8.62 -4.12 -8.24
CA ARG A 75 -9.81 -4.89 -8.56
C ARG A 75 -9.59 -6.39 -8.36
N LEU A 76 -8.48 -6.95 -8.84
CA LEU A 76 -8.14 -8.37 -8.66
C LEU A 76 -8.02 -8.73 -7.18
N VAL A 77 -7.41 -7.89 -6.36
CA VAL A 77 -7.33 -8.08 -4.90
C VAL A 77 -8.73 -8.13 -4.28
N ASN A 78 -9.60 -7.20 -4.64
CA ASN A 78 -10.98 -7.18 -4.14
C ASN A 78 -11.78 -8.41 -4.59
N GLU A 79 -11.66 -8.81 -5.85
CA GLU A 79 -12.30 -10.03 -6.39
C GLU A 79 -11.81 -11.28 -5.66
N MET A 80 -10.50 -11.40 -5.39
CA MET A 80 -9.92 -12.50 -4.62
C MET A 80 -10.50 -12.55 -3.20
N ILE A 81 -10.56 -11.40 -2.50
CA ILE A 81 -11.14 -11.29 -1.16
C ILE A 81 -12.57 -11.82 -1.15
N GLU A 82 -13.43 -11.32 -2.03
CA GLU A 82 -14.85 -11.69 -2.06
C GLU A 82 -15.04 -13.16 -2.46
N LYS A 83 -14.26 -13.65 -3.41
CA LYS A 83 -14.29 -15.07 -3.79
C LYS A 83 -13.92 -15.98 -2.62
N GLN A 84 -12.82 -15.71 -1.91
CA GLN A 84 -12.38 -16.54 -0.80
C GLN A 84 -13.34 -16.46 0.40
N LYS A 85 -13.89 -15.29 0.72
CA LYS A 85 -14.96 -15.16 1.73
C LYS A 85 -16.20 -15.98 1.38
N LYS A 86 -16.48 -16.19 0.10
CA LYS A 86 -17.63 -16.98 -0.36
C LYS A 86 -17.34 -18.47 -0.37
N ASP A 87 -16.21 -18.88 -0.92
CA ASP A 87 -15.92 -20.26 -1.31
C ASP A 87 -15.10 -21.02 -0.26
N TRP A 88 -14.21 -20.35 0.47
CA TRP A 88 -13.39 -20.96 1.52
C TRP A 88 -14.18 -21.03 2.85
N LYS A 89 -14.54 -22.23 3.28
CA LYS A 89 -15.40 -22.45 4.46
C LYS A 89 -14.88 -21.76 5.74
N LEU A 90 -13.58 -21.85 6.00
CA LEU A 90 -12.95 -21.23 7.17
C LEU A 90 -13.06 -19.70 7.11
N ALA A 91 -12.66 -19.10 5.99
CA ALA A 91 -12.75 -17.66 5.79
C ALA A 91 -14.20 -17.17 5.89
N LYS A 92 -15.13 -17.83 5.20
CA LYS A 92 -16.57 -17.52 5.25
C LYS A 92 -17.10 -17.48 6.68
N LYS A 93 -16.77 -18.49 7.48
CA LYS A 93 -17.19 -18.56 8.90
C LYS A 93 -16.61 -17.39 9.68
N ASN A 94 -15.29 -17.21 9.63
CA ASN A 94 -14.58 -16.24 10.47
C ASN A 94 -14.92 -14.78 10.11
N TYR A 95 -15.08 -14.47 8.83
CA TYR A 95 -15.53 -13.14 8.39
C TYR A 95 -16.99 -12.84 8.77
N LYS A 96 -17.87 -13.84 8.71
CA LYS A 96 -19.25 -13.69 9.19
C LYS A 96 -19.31 -13.43 10.71
N GLU A 97 -18.49 -14.15 11.47
CA GLU A 97 -18.38 -13.94 12.92
C GLU A 97 -17.76 -12.59 13.26
N LEU A 98 -16.74 -12.15 12.51
CA LEU A 98 -16.18 -10.80 12.64
C LEU A 98 -17.26 -9.72 12.48
N GLU A 99 -18.06 -9.79 11.43
CA GLU A 99 -19.15 -8.82 11.20
C GLU A 99 -20.18 -8.78 12.35
N GLN A 100 -20.47 -9.94 12.95
CA GLN A 100 -21.35 -10.01 14.13
C GLN A 100 -20.68 -9.39 15.37
N ASN A 101 -19.38 -9.59 15.52
CA ASN A 101 -18.64 -9.12 16.67
C ASN A 101 -18.34 -7.61 16.59
N LEU A 102 -18.12 -7.08 15.39
CA LEU A 102 -18.01 -5.63 15.17
C LEU A 102 -19.27 -4.86 15.61
N LYS A 103 -20.47 -5.48 15.53
CA LYS A 103 -21.70 -4.89 16.05
C LYS A 103 -21.73 -4.76 17.58
N LYS A 104 -20.83 -5.47 18.29
CA LYS A 104 -20.67 -5.43 19.74
C LYS A 104 -19.54 -4.49 20.17
N GLU A 105 -19.05 -3.67 19.24
CA GLU A 105 -17.98 -2.70 19.52
C GLU A 105 -18.40 -1.75 20.66
N LYS A 106 -17.46 -1.50 21.56
CA LYS A 106 -17.57 -0.53 22.64
C LYS A 106 -16.43 0.46 22.55
N THR A 107 -16.70 1.70 22.90
CA THR A 107 -15.69 2.75 22.97
C THR A 107 -15.45 3.13 24.42
N LEU A 108 -14.20 3.17 24.83
CA LEU A 108 -13.73 3.72 26.11
C LEU A 108 -13.00 5.04 25.87
N GLU A 109 -13.27 5.99 26.71
CA GLU A 109 -12.51 7.24 26.78
C GLU A 109 -11.47 7.13 27.91
N LEU A 110 -10.20 7.27 27.56
CA LEU A 110 -9.09 7.24 28.49
C LEU A 110 -8.44 8.62 28.55
N LYS A 111 -8.25 9.13 29.76
CA LYS A 111 -7.49 10.37 30.00
C LYS A 111 -6.02 10.02 30.19
N LEU A 112 -5.17 10.40 29.25
CA LEU A 112 -3.74 10.16 29.25
C LEU A 112 -2.99 11.47 29.03
N GLY A 113 -2.20 11.92 30.00
CA GLY A 113 -1.37 13.11 29.87
C GLY A 113 -2.12 14.42 29.59
N GLY A 114 -3.38 14.54 30.05
CA GLY A 114 -4.24 15.70 29.79
C GLY A 114 -5.11 15.60 28.53
N ASP A 115 -4.84 14.67 27.63
CA ASP A 115 -5.63 14.38 26.44
C ASP A 115 -6.65 13.29 26.70
N THR A 116 -7.81 13.37 26.03
CA THR A 116 -8.79 12.28 25.97
C THR A 116 -8.56 11.45 24.72
N LYS A 117 -8.18 10.18 24.91
CA LYS A 117 -8.02 9.21 23.83
C LYS A 117 -9.21 8.27 23.81
N ARG A 118 -9.75 8.00 22.63
CA ARG A 118 -10.84 7.02 22.41
C ARG A 118 -10.26 5.69 21.96
N VAL A 119 -10.56 4.62 22.70
CA VAL A 119 -10.15 3.25 22.36
C VAL A 119 -11.41 2.45 22.02
N ARG A 120 -11.44 1.88 20.83
CA ARG A 120 -12.50 0.99 20.38
C ARG A 120 -12.07 -0.46 20.60
N PHE A 121 -12.96 -1.29 21.11
CA PHE A 121 -12.72 -2.71 21.29
C PHE A 121 -13.97 -3.53 21.02
N PHE A 122 -13.77 -4.72 20.53
CA PHE A 122 -14.82 -5.71 20.27
C PHE A 122 -14.31 -7.12 20.54
N PRO A 123 -15.19 -8.09 20.93
CA PRO A 123 -14.79 -9.46 21.13
C PRO A 123 -14.41 -10.09 19.78
N ASN A 124 -13.28 -10.80 19.73
CA ASN A 124 -12.87 -11.57 18.55
C ASN A 124 -12.25 -12.89 18.96
N PRO A 125 -13.06 -13.85 19.45
CA PRO A 125 -12.56 -15.13 19.98
C PRO A 125 -11.84 -15.98 18.93
N GLN A 126 -12.18 -15.85 17.65
CA GLN A 126 -11.53 -16.60 16.58
C GLN A 126 -10.06 -16.18 16.40
N ARG A 127 -9.73 -14.95 16.76
CA ARG A 127 -8.35 -14.46 16.73
C ARG A 127 -7.45 -15.17 17.74
N ALA A 128 -8.00 -15.74 18.82
CA ALA A 128 -7.22 -16.47 19.82
C ALA A 128 -6.37 -17.59 19.19
N ILE A 129 -6.89 -18.29 18.16
CA ILE A 129 -6.15 -19.36 17.46
C ILE A 129 -4.82 -18.84 16.92
N SER A 130 -4.82 -17.66 16.31
CA SER A 130 -3.61 -17.07 15.71
C SER A 130 -2.73 -16.34 16.73
N THR A 131 -3.31 -15.75 17.79
CA THR A 131 -2.53 -15.05 18.84
C THR A 131 -1.91 -16.00 19.85
N MET A 132 -2.43 -17.21 19.98
CA MET A 132 -1.91 -18.26 20.85
C MET A 132 -0.96 -19.21 20.12
N ALA A 133 -0.53 -18.87 18.90
CA ALA A 133 0.48 -19.66 18.20
C ALA A 133 1.76 -19.74 19.03
N GLN A 134 2.30 -20.94 19.15
CA GLN A 134 3.58 -21.14 19.83
C GLN A 134 4.69 -20.58 18.96
N THR A 135 5.42 -19.62 19.52
CA THR A 135 6.48 -18.87 18.81
C THR A 135 7.85 -19.04 19.46
N ASP A 136 7.98 -19.99 20.37
CA ASP A 136 9.27 -20.38 20.92
C ASP A 136 10.12 -21.11 19.86
N SER A 137 11.44 -21.05 20.00
CA SER A 137 12.39 -21.55 19.00
C SER A 137 12.22 -23.05 18.72
N GLN A 138 11.82 -23.86 19.71
CA GLN A 138 11.62 -25.28 19.52
C GLN A 138 10.36 -25.55 18.70
N SER A 139 9.24 -24.93 19.07
CA SER A 139 7.97 -25.05 18.34
C SER A 139 8.07 -24.58 16.88
N ILE A 140 8.85 -23.54 16.63
CA ILE A 140 9.09 -23.04 15.26
C ILE A 140 9.87 -24.06 14.43
N GLN A 141 10.90 -24.69 15.00
CA GLN A 141 11.71 -25.69 14.29
C GLN A 141 10.95 -26.99 14.00
N GLU A 142 10.02 -27.37 14.87
CA GLU A 142 9.29 -28.63 14.76
C GLU A 142 8.05 -28.54 13.86
N ARG A 143 7.51 -27.34 13.63
CA ARG A 143 6.30 -27.15 12.82
C ARG A 143 6.62 -26.78 11.36
N PRO A 144 5.85 -27.27 10.38
CA PRO A 144 5.89 -26.69 9.04
C PRO A 144 5.42 -25.23 9.08
N CYS A 145 6.12 -24.36 8.35
CA CYS A 145 5.72 -22.95 8.28
C CYS A 145 4.40 -22.81 7.49
N PHE A 146 3.36 -22.33 8.15
CA PHE A 146 2.03 -22.20 7.56
C PHE A 146 1.90 -21.03 6.55
N LEU A 147 2.94 -20.21 6.40
CA LEU A 147 3.00 -19.17 5.38
C LEU A 147 3.65 -19.64 4.07
N CYS A 148 4.50 -20.69 4.14
CA CYS A 148 5.05 -21.29 2.94
C CYS A 148 3.95 -21.87 2.04
N ASN A 149 4.08 -21.66 0.73
CA ASN A 149 3.08 -22.07 -0.25
C ASN A 149 2.67 -23.55 -0.14
N ASP A 150 3.64 -24.43 0.05
CA ASP A 150 3.41 -25.90 0.15
C ASP A 150 2.60 -26.30 1.37
N ASN A 151 2.51 -25.45 2.40
CA ASN A 151 1.83 -25.73 3.64
C ASN A 151 0.50 -24.98 3.80
N ARG A 152 0.19 -24.08 2.86
CA ARG A 152 -1.07 -23.33 2.87
C ARG A 152 -2.25 -24.19 2.40
N PRO A 153 -3.46 -23.98 2.94
CA PRO A 153 -4.66 -24.64 2.42
C PRO A 153 -4.86 -24.34 0.93
N ALA A 154 -5.28 -25.35 0.16
CA ALA A 154 -5.52 -25.19 -1.29
C ALA A 154 -6.58 -24.11 -1.62
N GLU A 155 -7.49 -23.82 -0.69
CA GLU A 155 -8.49 -22.77 -0.82
C GLU A 155 -7.92 -21.37 -0.66
N GLN A 156 -6.74 -21.20 -0.03
CA GLN A 156 -6.07 -19.92 0.16
C GLN A 156 -5.27 -19.56 -1.10
N THR A 157 -5.95 -19.05 -2.11
CA THR A 157 -5.31 -18.54 -3.32
C THR A 157 -4.59 -17.22 -3.05
N SER A 158 -3.56 -16.92 -3.83
CA SER A 158 -2.77 -15.69 -3.73
C SER A 158 -2.72 -14.92 -5.03
N LEU A 159 -2.31 -13.66 -4.94
CA LEU A 159 -1.91 -12.81 -6.06
C LEU A 159 -0.47 -12.38 -5.83
N SER A 160 0.37 -12.47 -6.87
CA SER A 160 1.77 -12.04 -6.78
C SER A 160 1.91 -10.54 -7.03
N LEU A 161 2.75 -9.89 -6.22
CA LEU A 161 3.16 -8.51 -6.41
C LEU A 161 4.65 -8.36 -6.04
N GLY A 162 5.51 -8.18 -7.04
CA GLY A 162 6.96 -8.25 -6.85
C GLY A 162 7.38 -9.66 -6.41
N HIS A 163 8.04 -9.76 -5.28
CA HIS A 163 8.44 -11.03 -4.64
C HIS A 163 7.56 -11.38 -3.41
N TYR A 164 6.35 -10.83 -3.39
CA TYR A 164 5.35 -11.08 -2.34
C TYR A 164 4.11 -11.75 -2.90
N GLU A 165 3.51 -12.61 -2.10
CA GLU A 165 2.21 -13.22 -2.32
C GLU A 165 1.17 -12.60 -1.39
N ILE A 166 0.12 -12.08 -1.96
CA ILE A 166 -1.00 -11.44 -1.25
C ILE A 166 -2.09 -12.46 -1.02
N CYS A 167 -2.34 -12.80 0.24
CA CYS A 167 -3.32 -13.80 0.65
C CYS A 167 -4.40 -13.20 1.56
N LEU A 168 -5.61 -13.72 1.48
CA LEU A 168 -6.63 -13.42 2.49
C LEU A 168 -6.22 -13.98 3.85
N ASN A 169 -6.30 -13.15 4.90
CA ASN A 169 -6.05 -13.63 6.27
C ASN A 169 -7.28 -14.42 6.78
N PRO A 170 -7.14 -15.71 7.12
CA PRO A 170 -8.28 -16.54 7.55
C PRO A 170 -8.79 -16.22 8.96
N TYR A 171 -8.01 -15.48 9.77
CA TYR A 171 -8.39 -15.06 11.13
C TYR A 171 -8.45 -13.53 11.22
N PRO A 172 -9.45 -12.91 10.59
CA PRO A 172 -9.46 -11.48 10.37
C PRO A 172 -9.71 -10.67 11.65
N ILE A 173 -9.11 -9.45 11.68
CA ILE A 173 -9.44 -8.38 12.62
C ILE A 173 -10.04 -7.17 11.90
N PHE A 174 -9.97 -7.18 10.57
CA PHE A 174 -10.50 -6.14 9.68
C PHE A 174 -11.42 -6.76 8.64
N ARG A 175 -12.35 -5.99 8.07
CA ARG A 175 -13.27 -6.45 7.01
C ARG A 175 -12.55 -6.87 5.73
N ARG A 176 -11.48 -6.15 5.40
CA ARG A 176 -10.50 -6.53 4.36
C ARG A 176 -9.16 -6.69 5.06
N HIS A 177 -8.77 -7.92 5.35
CA HIS A 177 -7.54 -8.26 6.06
C HIS A 177 -6.70 -9.22 5.22
N LEU A 178 -5.51 -8.78 4.85
CA LEU A 178 -4.58 -9.56 4.02
C LEU A 178 -3.31 -9.86 4.80
N THR A 179 -2.67 -10.95 4.44
CA THR A 179 -1.28 -11.27 4.79
C THR A 179 -0.48 -11.22 3.49
N ILE A 180 0.58 -10.44 3.48
CA ILE A 180 1.48 -10.23 2.35
C ILE A 180 2.77 -10.97 2.69
N ILE A 181 3.00 -12.09 2.06
CA ILE A 181 4.00 -13.09 2.42
C ILE A 181 5.17 -12.97 1.44
N GLU A 182 6.40 -12.88 1.93
CA GLU A 182 7.58 -13.00 1.07
C GLU A 182 7.65 -14.41 0.48
N GLU A 183 7.95 -14.55 -0.80
CA GLU A 183 8.00 -15.86 -1.48
C GLU A 183 9.08 -16.76 -0.87
N GLU A 184 10.22 -16.17 -0.48
CA GLU A 184 11.29 -16.88 0.20
C GLU A 184 11.03 -16.97 1.71
N HIS A 185 11.33 -18.14 2.28
CA HIS A 185 11.25 -18.33 3.72
C HIS A 185 12.42 -17.65 4.43
N THR A 186 12.26 -16.37 4.77
CA THR A 186 13.24 -15.57 5.48
C THR A 186 12.70 -15.11 6.84
N PRO A 187 13.55 -14.87 7.85
CA PRO A 187 13.09 -14.44 9.17
C PRO A 187 12.33 -13.11 9.14
N GLN A 188 11.33 -12.97 10.00
CA GLN A 188 10.53 -11.76 10.17
C GLN A 188 11.40 -10.57 10.63
N THR A 189 11.74 -9.67 9.74
CA THR A 189 12.52 -8.47 10.03
C THR A 189 12.19 -7.32 9.10
N ILE A 190 12.07 -6.10 9.65
CA ILE A 190 11.87 -4.89 8.84
C ILE A 190 13.19 -4.34 8.26
N LYS A 191 14.33 -4.84 8.74
CA LYS A 191 15.64 -4.41 8.24
C LYS A 191 15.75 -4.74 6.76
N ASN A 192 16.07 -3.73 5.94
CA ASN A 192 16.15 -3.79 4.49
C ASN A 192 14.81 -4.15 3.78
N ARG A 193 13.66 -3.97 4.46
CA ARG A 193 12.31 -4.22 3.92
C ARG A 193 11.40 -2.99 3.97
N PHE A 194 11.94 -1.85 4.39
CA PHE A 194 11.12 -0.63 4.44
C PHE A 194 10.74 -0.12 3.04
N GLU A 195 11.64 -0.25 2.08
CA GLU A 195 11.38 0.09 0.67
C GLU A 195 10.28 -0.82 0.09
N ASP A 196 10.29 -2.10 0.43
CA ASP A 196 9.23 -3.05 0.04
C ASP A 196 7.87 -2.63 0.63
N MET A 197 7.87 -2.20 1.90
CA MET A 197 6.64 -1.70 2.54
C MET A 197 6.06 -0.48 1.80
N LEU A 198 6.92 0.44 1.33
CA LEU A 198 6.51 1.59 0.53
C LEU A 198 6.01 1.17 -0.85
N PHE A 199 6.71 0.25 -1.52
CA PHE A 199 6.28 -0.33 -2.79
C PHE A 199 4.91 -0.98 -2.69
N LEU A 200 4.66 -1.77 -1.64
CA LEU A 200 3.36 -2.38 -1.39
C LEU A 200 2.27 -1.33 -1.13
N ALA A 201 2.58 -0.29 -0.36
CA ALA A 201 1.63 0.80 -0.08
C ALA A 201 1.26 1.62 -1.32
N GLU A 202 2.22 1.80 -2.24
CA GLU A 202 2.00 2.48 -3.52
C GLU A 202 1.07 1.65 -4.44
N ASN A 203 1.31 0.33 -4.53
CA ASN A 203 0.56 -0.55 -5.42
C ASN A 203 -0.76 -1.08 -4.83
N MET A 204 -0.98 -0.90 -3.53
CA MET A 204 -2.19 -1.32 -2.80
C MET A 204 -2.84 -0.10 -2.13
N ASN A 205 -3.16 0.93 -2.91
CA ASN A 205 -3.58 2.24 -2.42
C ASN A 205 -4.91 2.26 -1.65
N GLU A 206 -5.72 1.20 -1.72
CA GLU A 206 -6.92 1.03 -0.88
C GLU A 206 -6.63 0.39 0.50
N PHE A 207 -5.37 0.04 0.76
CA PHE A 207 -4.96 -0.63 1.99
C PHE A 207 -3.94 0.18 2.79
N LEU A 208 -3.94 -0.04 4.10
CA LEU A 208 -2.87 0.34 5.01
C LEU A 208 -1.95 -0.87 5.16
N ILE A 209 -0.66 -0.70 4.90
CA ILE A 209 0.34 -1.75 5.08
C ILE A 209 0.86 -1.70 6.51
N LEU A 210 0.87 -2.84 7.17
CA LEU A 210 1.20 -2.99 8.59
C LEU A 210 2.33 -4.01 8.75
N TYR A 211 3.19 -3.77 9.72
CA TYR A 211 4.27 -4.69 10.10
C TYR A 211 4.19 -5.03 11.59
N ASN A 212 4.27 -6.32 11.90
CA ASN A 212 4.44 -6.82 13.26
C ASN A 212 5.81 -7.46 13.40
N GLY A 213 6.64 -6.96 14.31
CA GLY A 213 7.94 -7.53 14.59
C GLY A 213 7.84 -8.93 15.22
N PRO A 214 8.93 -9.73 15.18
CA PRO A 214 8.92 -11.12 15.65
C PRO A 214 8.57 -11.24 17.14
N GLU A 215 8.95 -10.25 17.96
CA GLU A 215 8.65 -10.19 19.40
C GLU A 215 7.44 -9.29 19.73
N CYS A 216 6.73 -8.81 18.70
CA CYS A 216 5.61 -7.87 18.83
C CYS A 216 4.28 -8.49 18.34
N GLY A 217 4.12 -9.81 18.49
CA GLY A 217 2.86 -10.51 18.19
C GLY A 217 2.75 -11.07 16.78
N ALA A 218 3.86 -11.18 16.02
CA ALA A 218 3.88 -11.96 14.80
C ALA A 218 3.69 -13.45 15.12
N SER A 219 2.71 -14.10 14.50
CA SER A 219 2.44 -15.54 14.70
C SER A 219 3.38 -16.44 13.89
N ALA A 220 4.12 -15.89 12.94
CA ALA A 220 5.18 -16.55 12.16
C ALA A 220 6.45 -15.69 12.17
N PRO A 221 7.21 -15.68 13.28
CA PRO A 221 8.44 -14.89 13.38
C PRO A 221 9.59 -15.46 12.53
N ASP A 222 9.40 -16.64 12.00
CA ASP A 222 10.30 -17.39 11.11
C ASP A 222 10.09 -17.07 9.63
N HIS A 223 9.02 -16.38 9.24
CA HIS A 223 8.73 -16.08 7.85
C HIS A 223 8.31 -14.62 7.65
N MET A 224 9.06 -13.89 6.83
CA MET A 224 8.80 -12.48 6.55
C MET A 224 7.44 -12.26 5.89
N HIS A 225 6.67 -11.40 6.49
CA HIS A 225 5.36 -11.01 5.99
C HIS A 225 4.95 -9.62 6.48
N PHE A 226 4.16 -8.93 5.68
CA PHE A 226 3.38 -7.77 6.09
C PHE A 226 1.91 -8.17 6.26
N GLN A 227 1.13 -7.27 6.83
CA GLN A 227 -0.32 -7.35 6.83
C GLN A 227 -0.90 -6.13 6.13
N ALA A 228 -2.11 -6.26 5.62
CA ALA A 228 -2.82 -5.12 5.07
C ALA A 228 -4.27 -5.07 5.58
N ALA A 229 -4.71 -3.85 5.90
CA ALA A 229 -6.08 -3.54 6.30
C ALA A 229 -6.70 -2.55 5.32
N GLY A 230 -7.94 -2.75 4.93
CA GLY A 230 -8.65 -1.77 4.10
C GLY A 230 -8.68 -0.38 4.76
N LYS A 231 -8.51 0.68 3.98
CA LYS A 231 -8.51 2.08 4.48
C LYS A 231 -9.85 2.52 5.07
N GLU A 232 -10.94 1.80 4.81
CA GLU A 232 -12.22 2.00 5.48
C GLU A 232 -12.18 1.67 6.98
N GLU A 233 -11.17 0.90 7.41
CA GLU A 233 -10.93 0.62 8.82
C GLU A 233 -10.26 1.83 9.47
N LYS A 234 -10.93 2.49 10.40
CA LYS A 234 -10.38 3.64 11.12
C LYS A 234 -9.38 3.16 12.18
N ILE A 235 -8.16 2.81 11.73
CA ILE A 235 -7.11 2.28 12.61
C ILE A 235 -6.43 3.40 13.41
N ALA A 236 -6.29 4.57 12.81
CA ALA A 236 -5.79 5.78 13.47
C ALA A 236 -6.55 7.02 12.96
N ASN A 237 -6.90 7.91 13.87
CA ASN A 237 -7.32 9.29 13.61
C ASN A 237 -6.39 10.22 14.36
#